data_859e336d75c75d13054d72beea16c354
#
_entry.id   859e336d75c75d13054d72beea16c354
#
_cell.length_a   1.000
_cell.length_b   1.000
_cell.length_c   1.000
_cell.angle_alpha   90.00
_cell.angle_beta   90.00
_cell.angle_gamma   90.00
#
_symmetry.space_group_name_H-M   'P 1'
#
loop_
_entity.id
_entity.type
_entity.pdbx_description
1 polymer ?
#
loop_
_entity_poly.entity_id
_entity_poly.type
_entity_poly.pdbx_seq_one_letter_code
_entity_poly.pdbx_strand_id
1 'polypeptide(L)'
;MAQTETDGQEVLETREWVDSLDYVLSKGGPVRAGRLLQQLALHAKRAAGVNLPFSATTPYQNTIASPQQAPFPGSQEMERRIKSLVRWNALAMVVRANKIQEGIGGHISTFASAATLYEVAFNHFFQAKTESGDRDFVYFQGHAAPGIYARAYLEGRIPKEKLENFRRELKPGGGLSSYPHPWLMPNFWEFPTVSMGLGPIQAIYHARFIRYLENRGLKQSTGGKVWAFMGDGEMDEPEALGSITVSYTHLRAHET
;
A
#
# COMPACT_ATOMS: atom_id res chain seq x y z
N MET A 1 -47.49 -28.06 -11.41
CA MET A 1 -47.12 -29.31 -10.69
C MET A 1 -45.64 -29.69 -10.89
N ALA A 2 -45.02 -29.57 -12.09
CA ALA A 2 -43.60 -29.93 -12.28
C ALA A 2 -42.59 -29.04 -11.51
N GLN A 3 -42.87 -27.75 -11.33
CA GLN A 3 -41.97 -26.81 -10.63
C GLN A 3 -41.88 -27.06 -9.11
N THR A 4 -42.97 -27.52 -8.49
CA THR A 4 -43.01 -27.80 -7.04
C THR A 4 -42.32 -29.11 -6.68
N GLU A 5 -42.27 -30.09 -7.59
CA GLU A 5 -41.52 -31.35 -7.40
C GLU A 5 -39.99 -31.12 -7.53
N THR A 6 -39.55 -30.27 -8.46
CA THR A 6 -38.14 -29.91 -8.62
C THR A 6 -37.58 -29.16 -7.40
N ASP A 7 -38.36 -28.21 -6.85
CA ASP A 7 -37.99 -27.49 -5.63
C ASP A 7 -37.82 -28.42 -4.41
N GLY A 8 -38.68 -29.43 -4.28
CA GLY A 8 -38.59 -30.41 -3.20
C GLY A 8 -37.36 -31.32 -3.30
N GLN A 9 -36.99 -31.69 -4.51
CA GLN A 9 -35.81 -32.52 -4.78
C GLN A 9 -34.50 -31.77 -4.54
N GLU A 10 -34.41 -30.53 -4.98
CA GLU A 10 -33.23 -29.66 -4.73
C GLU A 10 -33.01 -29.40 -3.23
N VAL A 11 -34.07 -29.22 -2.46
CA VAL A 11 -34.00 -29.06 -1.00
C VAL A 11 -33.46 -30.34 -0.34
N LEU A 12 -33.91 -31.50 -0.79
CA LEU A 12 -33.46 -32.78 -0.25
C LEU A 12 -31.97 -33.01 -0.56
N GLU A 13 -31.59 -32.84 -1.81
CA GLU A 13 -30.19 -32.99 -2.25
C GLU A 13 -29.26 -32.02 -1.50
N THR A 14 -29.67 -30.77 -1.33
CA THR A 14 -28.90 -29.79 -0.56
C THR A 14 -28.70 -30.22 0.88
N ARG A 15 -29.74 -30.80 1.50
CA ARG A 15 -29.66 -31.29 2.86
C ARG A 15 -28.72 -32.48 3.01
N GLU A 16 -28.75 -33.42 2.08
CA GLU A 16 -27.82 -34.56 2.05
C GLU A 16 -26.36 -34.13 1.95
N TRP A 17 -26.06 -33.08 1.14
CA TRP A 17 -24.74 -32.52 1.05
C TRP A 17 -24.31 -31.83 2.36
N VAL A 18 -25.19 -31.10 3.03
CA VAL A 18 -24.92 -30.48 4.32
C VAL A 18 -24.67 -31.53 5.40
N ASP A 19 -25.50 -32.56 5.49
CA ASP A 19 -25.31 -33.66 6.44
C ASP A 19 -23.98 -34.41 6.21
N SER A 20 -23.60 -34.59 4.96
CA SER A 20 -22.30 -35.17 4.58
C SER A 20 -21.12 -34.29 5.01
N LEU A 21 -21.26 -32.98 4.89
CA LEU A 21 -20.24 -32.02 5.34
C LEU A 21 -20.13 -32.00 6.87
N ASP A 22 -21.26 -32.07 7.57
CA ASP A 22 -21.32 -32.16 9.04
C ASP A 22 -20.64 -33.43 9.56
N TYR A 23 -20.81 -34.53 8.86
CA TYR A 23 -20.07 -35.77 9.17
C TYR A 23 -18.57 -35.57 9.02
N VAL A 24 -18.11 -34.94 7.93
CA VAL A 24 -16.67 -34.63 7.71
C VAL A 24 -16.13 -33.69 8.78
N LEU A 25 -16.90 -32.67 9.16
CA LEU A 25 -16.54 -31.74 10.25
C LEU A 25 -16.40 -32.46 11.58
N SER A 26 -17.36 -33.36 11.92
CA SER A 26 -17.36 -34.11 13.19
C SER A 26 -16.22 -35.11 13.30
N LYS A 27 -15.81 -35.75 12.20
CA LYS A 27 -14.77 -36.80 12.18
C LYS A 27 -13.38 -36.27 11.81
N GLY A 28 -13.30 -35.33 10.88
CA GLY A 28 -12.02 -34.85 10.31
C GLY A 28 -11.64 -33.42 10.71
N GLY A 29 -12.53 -32.73 11.39
CA GLY A 29 -12.35 -31.35 11.82
C GLY A 29 -12.38 -30.31 10.70
N PRO A 30 -12.28 -29.02 11.06
CA PRO A 30 -12.43 -27.90 10.11
C PRO A 30 -11.37 -27.87 9.01
N VAL A 31 -10.15 -28.30 9.31
CA VAL A 31 -9.05 -28.34 8.31
C VAL A 31 -9.34 -29.34 7.19
N ARG A 32 -9.90 -30.52 7.54
CA ARG A 32 -10.27 -31.54 6.55
C ARG A 32 -11.47 -31.08 5.72
N ALA A 33 -12.49 -30.49 6.35
CA ALA A 33 -13.65 -29.95 5.67
C ALA A 33 -13.26 -28.82 4.69
N GLY A 34 -12.37 -27.90 5.09
CA GLY A 34 -11.87 -26.85 4.22
C GLY A 34 -11.17 -27.38 2.96
N ARG A 35 -10.31 -28.41 3.11
CA ARG A 35 -9.67 -29.07 1.96
C ARG A 35 -10.68 -29.76 1.02
N LEU A 36 -11.69 -30.40 1.58
CA LEU A 36 -12.75 -31.03 0.80
C LEU A 36 -13.53 -30.02 -0.03
N LEU A 37 -13.94 -28.90 0.59
CA LEU A 37 -14.66 -27.84 -0.10
C LEU A 37 -13.83 -27.23 -1.24
N GLN A 38 -12.53 -27.03 -1.04
CA GLN A 38 -11.63 -26.57 -2.12
C GLN A 38 -11.55 -27.58 -3.28
N GLN A 39 -11.47 -28.88 -2.98
CA GLN A 39 -11.46 -29.92 -4.00
C GLN A 39 -12.77 -29.97 -4.80
N LEU A 40 -13.91 -29.85 -4.11
CA LEU A 40 -15.23 -29.82 -4.75
C LEU A 40 -15.39 -28.58 -5.64
N ALA A 41 -14.94 -27.40 -5.17
CA ALA A 41 -14.94 -26.18 -5.96
C ALA A 41 -14.11 -26.31 -7.25
N LEU A 42 -12.88 -26.86 -7.14
CA LEU A 42 -12.02 -27.12 -8.29
C LEU A 42 -12.62 -28.14 -9.25
N HIS A 43 -13.26 -29.19 -8.73
CA HIS A 43 -13.94 -30.19 -9.53
C HIS A 43 -15.11 -29.59 -10.32
N ALA A 44 -15.99 -28.84 -9.64
CA ALA A 44 -17.12 -28.14 -10.27
C ALA A 44 -16.67 -27.19 -11.39
N LYS A 45 -15.59 -26.45 -11.16
CA LYS A 45 -14.99 -25.57 -12.17
C LYS A 45 -14.48 -26.36 -13.39
N ARG A 46 -13.80 -27.48 -13.18
CA ARG A 46 -13.24 -28.30 -14.27
C ARG A 46 -14.32 -29.07 -15.05
N ALA A 47 -15.32 -29.59 -14.34
CA ALA A 47 -16.35 -30.44 -14.94
C ALA A 47 -17.44 -29.65 -15.67
N ALA A 48 -17.82 -28.48 -15.17
CA ALA A 48 -18.97 -27.73 -15.66
C ALA A 48 -18.73 -26.22 -15.82
N GLY A 49 -17.51 -25.73 -15.64
CA GLY A 49 -17.20 -24.30 -15.72
C GLY A 49 -17.85 -23.45 -14.61
N VAL A 50 -18.33 -24.06 -13.54
CA VAL A 50 -19.00 -23.37 -12.45
C VAL A 50 -18.01 -22.42 -11.77
N ASN A 51 -18.28 -21.13 -11.85
CA ASN A 51 -17.60 -20.14 -11.04
C ASN A 51 -18.41 -19.93 -9.77
N LEU A 52 -17.92 -20.47 -8.67
CA LEU A 52 -18.51 -20.18 -7.37
C LEU A 52 -18.32 -18.69 -7.07
N PRO A 53 -19.33 -17.99 -6.53
CA PRO A 53 -19.26 -16.57 -6.19
C PRO A 53 -18.41 -16.34 -4.94
N PHE A 54 -17.34 -17.12 -4.77
CA PHE A 54 -16.33 -16.78 -3.78
C PHE A 54 -15.57 -15.59 -4.33
N SER A 55 -15.73 -14.45 -3.68
CA SER A 55 -14.80 -13.35 -3.85
C SER A 55 -13.40 -13.90 -3.62
N ALA A 56 -12.43 -13.48 -4.43
CA ALA A 56 -11.01 -13.77 -4.20
C ALA A 56 -10.51 -13.22 -2.84
N THR A 57 -11.35 -12.49 -2.13
CA THR A 57 -11.12 -12.01 -0.77
C THR A 57 -11.45 -13.15 0.21
N THR A 58 -10.42 -13.87 0.61
CA THR A 58 -10.50 -14.65 1.85
C THR A 58 -10.84 -13.69 3.01
N PRO A 59 -11.70 -14.09 3.97
CA PRO A 59 -11.91 -13.30 5.16
C PRO A 59 -10.53 -12.98 5.77
N TYR A 60 -10.23 -11.70 5.97
CA TYR A 60 -9.00 -11.30 6.62
C TYR A 60 -8.93 -11.95 8.00
N GLN A 61 -7.97 -12.83 8.18
CA GLN A 61 -7.68 -13.43 9.48
C GLN A 61 -6.43 -12.75 10.03
N ASN A 62 -6.59 -12.05 11.13
CA ASN A 62 -5.49 -11.47 11.85
C ASN A 62 -4.60 -12.61 12.39
N THR A 63 -3.34 -12.66 11.95
CA THR A 63 -2.38 -13.67 12.43
C THR A 63 -1.95 -13.42 13.87
N ILE A 64 -2.12 -12.17 14.36
CA ILE A 64 -1.92 -11.79 15.76
C ILE A 64 -3.30 -11.62 16.39
N ALA A 65 -3.66 -12.47 17.35
CA ALA A 65 -4.92 -12.34 18.06
C ALA A 65 -5.00 -11.01 18.83
N SER A 66 -6.19 -10.41 18.92
CA SER A 66 -6.38 -9.11 19.57
C SER A 66 -5.76 -9.01 20.97
N PRO A 67 -5.83 -10.04 21.85
CA PRO A 67 -5.16 -9.99 23.16
C PRO A 67 -3.62 -10.03 23.10
N GLN A 68 -3.04 -10.40 21.95
CA GLN A 68 -1.59 -10.50 21.74
C GLN A 68 -1.02 -9.26 21.03
N GLN A 69 -1.88 -8.33 20.65
CA GLN A 69 -1.43 -7.10 20.01
C GLN A 69 -0.69 -6.23 21.02
N ALA A 70 0.45 -5.69 20.60
CA ALA A 70 1.16 -4.71 21.40
C ALA A 70 0.27 -3.47 21.62
N PRO A 71 0.37 -2.82 22.79
CA PRO A 71 -0.33 -1.56 23.03
C PRO A 71 0.09 -0.53 22.00
N PHE A 72 -0.87 0.26 21.51
CA PHE A 72 -0.59 1.33 20.57
C PHE A 72 0.32 2.39 21.24
N PRO A 73 1.47 2.77 20.62
CA PRO A 73 2.50 3.56 21.30
C PRO A 73 2.17 5.06 21.40
N GLY A 74 1.01 5.50 20.93
CA GLY A 74 0.61 6.91 20.90
C GLY A 74 -0.85 7.12 21.24
N SER A 75 -1.37 8.30 20.92
CA SER A 75 -2.77 8.62 21.07
C SER A 75 -3.53 8.36 19.77
N GLN A 76 -4.27 7.26 19.70
CA GLN A 76 -5.10 6.94 18.53
C GLN A 76 -6.10 8.04 18.18
N GLU A 77 -6.62 8.76 19.17
CA GLU A 77 -7.53 9.87 18.94
C GLU A 77 -6.83 11.05 18.25
N MET A 78 -5.66 11.43 18.75
CA MET A 78 -4.87 12.51 18.17
C MET A 78 -4.43 12.17 16.73
N GLU A 79 -3.93 10.98 16.52
CA GLU A 79 -3.48 10.55 15.18
C GLU A 79 -4.64 10.43 14.18
N ARG A 80 -5.81 10.02 14.65
CA ARG A 80 -7.03 10.07 13.83
C ARG A 80 -7.39 11.48 13.41
N ARG A 81 -7.25 12.45 14.31
CA ARG A 81 -7.49 13.88 14.00
C ARG A 81 -6.47 14.40 13.00
N ILE A 82 -5.19 14.15 13.21
CA ILE A 82 -4.11 14.55 12.29
C ILE A 82 -4.37 13.95 10.90
N LYS A 83 -4.58 12.64 10.81
CA LYS A 83 -4.90 11.97 9.55
C LYS A 83 -6.12 12.58 8.85
N SER A 84 -7.16 12.91 9.59
CA SER A 84 -8.37 13.53 9.03
C SER A 84 -8.09 14.92 8.47
N LEU A 85 -7.30 15.73 9.16
CA LEU A 85 -6.87 17.05 8.69
C LEU A 85 -5.99 16.95 7.43
N VAL A 86 -5.05 16.04 7.40
CA VAL A 86 -4.20 15.80 6.23
C VAL A 86 -5.04 15.37 5.02
N ARG A 87 -5.95 14.40 5.20
CA ARG A 87 -6.85 13.94 4.14
C ARG A 87 -7.75 15.06 3.62
N TRP A 88 -8.29 15.86 4.51
CA TRP A 88 -9.15 16.98 4.14
C TRP A 88 -8.38 18.04 3.32
N ASN A 89 -7.19 18.42 3.77
CA ASN A 89 -6.37 19.41 3.06
C ASN A 89 -5.91 18.87 1.68
N ALA A 90 -5.55 17.58 1.58
CA ALA A 90 -5.22 16.97 0.30
C ALA A 90 -6.41 17.03 -0.69
N LEU A 91 -7.61 16.69 -0.23
CA LEU A 91 -8.83 16.79 -1.03
C LEU A 91 -9.13 18.24 -1.42
N ALA A 92 -9.11 19.15 -0.46
CA ALA A 92 -9.42 20.56 -0.70
C ALA A 92 -8.46 21.20 -1.71
N MET A 93 -7.16 20.88 -1.63
CA MET A 93 -6.14 21.34 -2.57
C MET A 93 -6.45 20.90 -4.00
N VAL A 94 -6.74 19.63 -4.21
CA VAL A 94 -7.04 19.08 -5.54
C VAL A 94 -8.36 19.62 -6.08
N VAL A 95 -9.42 19.64 -5.29
CA VAL A 95 -10.73 20.15 -5.70
C VAL A 95 -10.65 21.63 -6.05
N ARG A 96 -9.94 22.43 -5.24
CA ARG A 96 -9.74 23.86 -5.51
C ARG A 96 -8.98 24.09 -6.81
N ALA A 97 -7.91 23.34 -7.04
CA ALA A 97 -7.14 23.45 -8.28
C ALA A 97 -8.00 23.18 -9.51
N ASN A 98 -8.84 22.13 -9.48
CA ASN A 98 -9.73 21.78 -10.59
C ASN A 98 -10.89 22.79 -10.77
N LYS A 99 -11.35 23.45 -9.70
CA LYS A 99 -12.33 24.56 -9.84
C LYS A 99 -11.73 25.80 -10.52
N ILE A 100 -10.44 26.07 -10.32
CA ILE A 100 -9.76 27.22 -10.94
C ILE A 100 -9.41 26.92 -12.40
N GLN A 101 -9.03 25.69 -12.70
CA GLN A 101 -8.66 25.22 -14.03
C GLN A 101 -9.16 23.80 -14.21
N GLU A 102 -10.20 23.64 -15.01
CA GLU A 102 -10.75 22.35 -15.35
C GLU A 102 -9.69 21.45 -15.99
N GLY A 103 -9.68 20.17 -15.61
CA GLY A 103 -8.76 19.18 -16.16
C GLY A 103 -7.31 19.24 -15.65
N ILE A 104 -6.99 20.11 -14.69
CA ILE A 104 -5.63 20.11 -14.11
C ILE A 104 -5.30 18.78 -13.41
N GLY A 105 -6.34 18.06 -12.98
CA GLY A 105 -6.22 16.74 -12.41
C GLY A 105 -5.73 16.73 -10.97
N GLY A 106 -5.14 15.61 -10.58
CA GLY A 106 -4.69 15.31 -9.23
C GLY A 106 -5.29 13.99 -8.74
N HIS A 107 -4.50 13.16 -8.07
CA HIS A 107 -4.91 11.84 -7.62
C HIS A 107 -5.20 11.86 -6.13
N ILE A 108 -6.48 11.71 -5.75
CA ILE A 108 -6.90 11.73 -4.34
C ILE A 108 -7.03 10.30 -3.80
N SER A 109 -7.52 9.36 -4.61
CA SER A 109 -7.84 7.99 -4.20
C SER A 109 -6.64 7.24 -3.67
N THR A 110 -5.49 7.36 -4.33
CA THR A 110 -4.24 6.72 -3.90
C THR A 110 -3.85 7.15 -2.48
N PHE A 111 -3.84 8.46 -2.21
CA PHE A 111 -3.54 8.92 -0.87
C PHE A 111 -4.66 8.55 0.12
N ALA A 112 -5.91 8.60 -0.28
CA ALA A 112 -7.04 8.26 0.59
C ALA A 112 -6.95 6.80 1.11
N SER A 113 -6.57 5.85 0.25
CA SER A 113 -6.37 4.45 0.63
C SER A 113 -5.11 4.25 1.48
N ALA A 114 -4.02 4.97 1.19
CA ALA A 114 -2.74 4.84 1.88
C ALA A 114 -2.58 5.77 3.10
N ALA A 115 -3.56 6.62 3.41
CA ALA A 115 -3.42 7.67 4.42
C ALA A 115 -3.05 7.13 5.82
N THR A 116 -3.60 6.00 6.22
CA THR A 116 -3.24 5.37 7.51
C THR A 116 -1.82 4.85 7.51
N LEU A 117 -1.39 4.25 6.38
CA LEU A 117 -0.03 3.74 6.23
C LEU A 117 1.00 4.88 6.34
N TYR A 118 0.77 6.00 5.64
CA TYR A 118 1.64 7.18 5.74
C TYR A 118 1.63 7.79 7.14
N GLU A 119 0.46 7.89 7.77
CA GLU A 119 0.35 8.45 9.12
C GLU A 119 1.17 7.65 10.12
N VAL A 120 1.01 6.33 10.12
CA VAL A 120 1.77 5.43 11.00
C VAL A 120 3.27 5.49 10.68
N ALA A 121 3.64 5.53 9.39
CA ALA A 121 5.04 5.62 8.98
C ALA A 121 5.71 6.91 9.47
N PHE A 122 5.05 8.05 9.31
CA PHE A 122 5.56 9.35 9.79
C PHE A 122 5.65 9.45 11.31
N ASN A 123 4.69 8.87 12.02
CA ASN A 123 4.62 9.04 13.47
C ASN A 123 5.49 8.02 14.24
N HIS A 124 5.72 6.83 13.66
CA HIS A 124 6.29 5.72 14.43
C HIS A 124 7.49 5.03 13.77
N PHE A 125 7.71 5.20 12.47
CA PHE A 125 8.71 4.42 11.75
C PHE A 125 9.81 5.25 11.11
N PHE A 126 9.50 6.37 10.47
CA PHE A 126 10.51 7.17 9.80
C PHE A 126 11.43 7.85 10.81
N GLN A 127 12.72 7.71 10.56
CA GLN A 127 13.76 8.31 11.40
C GLN A 127 14.44 9.47 10.69
N ALA A 128 14.44 10.62 11.34
CA ALA A 128 15.23 11.76 10.91
C ALA A 128 16.72 11.53 11.25
N LYS A 129 17.60 12.27 10.58
CA LYS A 129 19.02 12.25 10.89
C LYS A 129 19.27 12.70 12.33
N THR A 130 20.05 11.89 13.06
CA THR A 130 20.53 12.21 14.42
C THR A 130 22.05 12.33 14.43
N GLU A 131 22.64 12.78 15.53
CA GLU A 131 24.10 12.85 15.69
C GLU A 131 24.76 11.47 15.61
N SER A 132 24.08 10.43 16.08
CA SER A 132 24.58 9.06 16.17
C SER A 132 24.08 8.13 15.08
N GLY A 133 23.13 8.57 14.25
CA GLY A 133 22.48 7.71 13.26
C GLY A 133 22.18 8.41 11.94
N ASP A 134 22.08 7.59 10.88
CA ASP A 134 21.59 8.04 9.60
C ASP A 134 20.08 8.25 9.61
N ARG A 135 19.65 9.10 8.70
CA ARG A 135 18.22 9.24 8.39
C ARG A 135 17.73 8.11 7.51
N ASP A 136 16.42 7.90 7.53
CA ASP A 136 15.74 7.11 6.54
C ASP A 136 15.57 7.87 5.22
N PHE A 137 15.50 7.12 4.13
CA PHE A 137 15.19 7.62 2.79
C PHE A 137 13.84 7.08 2.37
N VAL A 138 12.97 7.94 1.83
CA VAL A 138 11.59 7.54 1.51
C VAL A 138 11.27 7.84 0.06
N TYR A 139 10.96 6.79 -0.68
CA TYR A 139 10.40 6.87 -2.03
C TYR A 139 8.87 6.86 -1.93
N PHE A 140 8.30 8.06 -1.94
CA PHE A 140 6.86 8.22 -1.88
C PHE A 140 6.22 7.81 -3.20
N GLN A 141 5.08 7.13 -3.17
CA GLN A 141 4.32 6.84 -4.38
C GLN A 141 3.91 8.15 -5.06
N GLY A 142 4.17 8.28 -6.36
CA GLY A 142 3.96 9.52 -7.10
C GLY A 142 2.53 10.08 -6.97
N HIS A 143 1.53 9.20 -7.10
CA HIS A 143 0.12 9.59 -6.97
C HIS A 143 -0.31 9.99 -5.55
N ALA A 144 0.46 9.66 -4.52
CA ALA A 144 0.19 10.06 -3.14
C ALA A 144 0.72 11.46 -2.79
N ALA A 145 1.42 12.13 -3.70
CA ALA A 145 2.01 13.47 -3.48
C ALA A 145 1.04 14.50 -2.85
N PRO A 146 -0.27 14.56 -3.20
CA PRO A 146 -1.20 15.49 -2.55
C PRO A 146 -1.25 15.36 -1.03
N GLY A 147 -1.19 14.14 -0.51
CA GLY A 147 -1.18 13.92 0.93
C GLY A 147 0.11 14.36 1.60
N ILE A 148 1.25 14.17 0.94
CA ILE A 148 2.55 14.59 1.43
C ILE A 148 2.62 16.13 1.47
N TYR A 149 2.13 16.81 0.44
CA TYR A 149 2.02 18.27 0.43
C TYR A 149 1.10 18.80 1.53
N ALA A 150 -0.06 18.16 1.71
CA ALA A 150 -1.01 18.55 2.75
C ALA A 150 -0.41 18.41 4.16
N ARG A 151 0.32 17.32 4.42
CA ARG A 151 1.03 17.13 5.68
C ARG A 151 2.10 18.21 5.88
N ALA A 152 2.95 18.42 4.89
CA ALA A 152 4.01 19.42 4.96
C ALA A 152 3.48 20.85 5.13
N TYR A 153 2.31 21.16 4.57
CA TYR A 153 1.62 22.41 4.81
C TYR A 153 1.19 22.55 6.27
N LEU A 154 0.57 21.52 6.84
CA LEU A 154 0.15 21.52 8.25
C LEU A 154 1.33 21.59 9.22
N GLU A 155 2.49 21.09 8.82
CA GLU A 155 3.76 21.18 9.53
C GLU A 155 4.47 22.54 9.34
N GLY A 156 3.91 23.46 8.55
CA GLY A 156 4.50 24.76 8.25
C GLY A 156 5.68 24.75 7.28
N ARG A 157 5.96 23.62 6.62
CA ARG A 157 7.08 23.44 5.66
C ARG A 157 6.76 23.94 4.26
N ILE A 158 5.50 23.99 3.89
CA ILE A 158 4.99 24.52 2.62
C ILE A 158 4.07 25.68 2.91
N PRO A 159 4.31 26.88 2.35
CA PRO A 159 3.42 28.01 2.53
C PRO A 159 2.12 27.84 1.72
N LYS A 160 1.07 28.52 2.17
CA LYS A 160 -0.27 28.44 1.58
C LYS A 160 -0.30 28.75 0.09
N GLU A 161 0.47 29.75 -0.33
CA GLU A 161 0.53 30.21 -1.72
C GLU A 161 1.01 29.09 -2.67
N LYS A 162 1.94 28.27 -2.21
CA LYS A 162 2.41 27.11 -2.99
C LYS A 162 1.35 26.01 -3.04
N LEU A 163 0.63 25.78 -1.95
CA LEU A 163 -0.48 24.82 -1.93
C LEU A 163 -1.61 25.23 -2.89
N GLU A 164 -1.88 26.54 -2.97
CA GLU A 164 -2.87 27.10 -3.91
C GLU A 164 -2.44 26.99 -5.38
N ASN A 165 -1.14 26.84 -5.64
CA ASN A 165 -0.56 26.60 -6.94
C ASN A 165 -0.19 25.11 -7.18
N PHE A 166 -1.04 24.22 -6.70
CA PHE A 166 -0.89 22.77 -6.97
C PHE A 166 -0.90 22.49 -8.48
N ARG A 167 0.08 21.71 -8.96
CA ARG A 167 0.33 21.40 -10.38
C ARG A 167 0.53 22.63 -11.28
N ARG A 168 1.06 23.70 -10.72
CA ARG A 168 1.34 24.96 -11.39
C ARG A 168 2.75 25.45 -11.07
N GLU A 169 3.70 24.54 -11.15
CA GLU A 169 5.11 24.73 -10.80
C GLU A 169 5.79 25.83 -11.62
N LEU A 170 5.31 26.11 -12.84
CA LEU A 170 5.86 27.12 -13.72
C LEU A 170 5.33 28.54 -13.47
N LYS A 171 4.41 28.73 -12.54
CA LYS A 171 3.93 30.07 -12.19
C LYS A 171 5.02 30.90 -11.53
N PRO A 172 5.00 32.25 -11.70
CA PRO A 172 5.85 33.14 -10.93
C PRO A 172 5.70 32.86 -9.43
N GLY A 173 6.81 32.70 -8.72
CA GLY A 173 6.82 32.26 -7.32
C GLY A 173 6.77 30.75 -7.10
N GLY A 174 6.62 29.98 -8.19
CA GLY A 174 6.55 28.53 -8.16
C GLY A 174 5.25 27.96 -7.61
N GLY A 175 5.06 26.66 -7.76
CA GLY A 175 3.93 25.90 -7.25
C GLY A 175 4.38 24.52 -6.77
N LEU A 176 3.43 23.63 -6.57
CA LEU A 176 3.72 22.24 -6.24
C LEU A 176 3.74 21.40 -7.50
N SER A 177 4.77 20.59 -7.65
CA SER A 177 4.91 19.67 -8.79
C SER A 177 3.81 18.60 -8.78
N SER A 178 3.49 18.09 -9.97
CA SER A 178 2.46 17.05 -10.15
C SER A 178 2.81 15.75 -9.42
N TYR A 179 4.11 15.42 -9.42
CA TYR A 179 4.72 14.25 -8.79
C TYR A 179 5.98 14.68 -8.06
N PRO A 180 6.55 13.85 -7.19
CA PRO A 180 7.87 14.08 -6.62
C PRO A 180 8.90 14.42 -7.70
N HIS A 181 9.43 15.63 -7.69
CA HIS A 181 10.32 16.14 -8.72
C HIS A 181 11.42 17.01 -8.10
N PRO A 182 12.61 16.45 -7.85
CA PRO A 182 13.70 17.16 -7.16
C PRO A 182 14.18 18.43 -7.88
N TRP A 183 14.12 18.49 -9.20
CA TRP A 183 14.54 19.67 -9.95
C TRP A 183 13.55 20.84 -9.85
N LEU A 184 12.25 20.54 -9.77
CA LEU A 184 11.20 21.57 -9.59
C LEU A 184 11.05 21.99 -8.13
N MET A 185 11.37 21.09 -7.19
CA MET A 185 11.27 21.34 -5.76
C MET A 185 12.50 20.78 -5.03
N PRO A 186 13.70 21.34 -5.26
CA PRO A 186 14.98 20.77 -4.79
C PRO A 186 15.12 20.76 -3.26
N ASN A 187 14.42 21.65 -2.56
CA ASN A 187 14.45 21.72 -1.09
C ASN A 187 13.34 20.88 -0.43
N PHE A 188 12.59 20.13 -1.22
CA PHE A 188 11.46 19.34 -0.73
C PHE A 188 11.52 17.86 -1.13
N TRP A 189 11.73 17.57 -2.42
CA TRP A 189 11.83 16.22 -2.92
C TRP A 189 13.28 15.78 -3.08
N GLU A 190 13.61 14.60 -2.58
CA GLU A 190 14.94 14.01 -2.74
C GLU A 190 15.02 13.07 -3.93
N PHE A 191 13.91 12.36 -4.19
CA PHE A 191 13.83 11.33 -5.24
C PHE A 191 12.70 11.62 -6.19
N PRO A 192 12.93 11.46 -7.51
CA PRO A 192 11.85 11.50 -8.48
C PRO A 192 11.08 10.18 -8.40
N THR A 193 9.76 10.25 -8.26
CA THR A 193 8.90 9.09 -8.32
C THR A 193 7.69 9.36 -9.22
N VAL A 194 7.34 8.34 -9.98
CA VAL A 194 6.09 8.22 -10.75
C VAL A 194 5.53 6.84 -10.52
N SER A 195 4.25 6.63 -10.79
CA SER A 195 3.61 5.32 -10.52
C SER A 195 3.73 4.37 -11.72
N MET A 196 4.94 4.20 -12.25
CA MET A 196 5.26 3.40 -13.45
C MET A 196 6.45 2.45 -13.20
N GLY A 197 6.58 1.90 -12.00
CA GLY A 197 7.58 0.90 -11.65
C GLY A 197 8.99 1.42 -11.37
N LEU A 198 9.27 2.71 -11.60
CA LEU A 198 10.62 3.26 -11.40
C LEU A 198 10.97 3.54 -9.93
N GLY A 199 9.98 3.82 -9.09
CA GLY A 199 10.17 4.03 -7.65
C GLY A 199 10.80 2.80 -6.96
N PRO A 200 10.21 1.60 -7.12
CA PRO A 200 10.75 0.37 -6.55
C PRO A 200 12.18 0.06 -6.99
N ILE A 201 12.46 0.14 -8.29
CA ILE A 201 13.81 -0.16 -8.81
C ILE A 201 14.85 0.82 -8.28
N GLN A 202 14.53 2.11 -8.22
CA GLN A 202 15.44 3.12 -7.67
C GLN A 202 15.71 2.87 -6.17
N ALA A 203 14.67 2.56 -5.40
CA ALA A 203 14.81 2.27 -3.97
C ALA A 203 15.70 1.04 -3.71
N ILE A 204 15.54 -0.03 -4.49
CA ILE A 204 16.36 -1.23 -4.40
C ILE A 204 17.82 -0.92 -4.71
N TYR A 205 18.10 -0.23 -5.81
CA TYR A 205 19.47 0.14 -6.16
C TYR A 205 20.09 1.10 -5.15
N HIS A 206 19.32 2.03 -4.61
CA HIS A 206 19.79 2.92 -3.54
C HIS A 206 20.18 2.13 -2.29
N ALA A 207 19.32 1.23 -1.82
CA ALA A 207 19.62 0.37 -0.68
C ALA A 207 20.87 -0.49 -0.92
N ARG A 208 21.02 -1.06 -2.12
CA ARG A 208 22.23 -1.82 -2.51
C ARG A 208 23.47 -0.96 -2.53
N PHE A 209 23.38 0.26 -3.02
CA PHE A 209 24.52 1.17 -3.04
C PHE A 209 24.96 1.60 -1.63
N ILE A 210 24.01 1.87 -0.74
CA ILE A 210 24.31 2.08 0.68
C ILE A 210 25.07 0.89 1.24
N ARG A 211 24.57 -0.32 1.04
CA ARG A 211 25.22 -1.55 1.51
C ARG A 211 26.63 -1.73 0.89
N TYR A 212 26.78 -1.41 -0.38
CA TYR A 212 28.12 -1.41 -1.02
C TYR A 212 29.08 -0.46 -0.33
N LEU A 213 28.67 0.77 -0.01
CA LEU A 213 29.50 1.73 0.70
C LEU A 213 29.87 1.26 2.10
N GLU A 214 28.93 0.65 2.82
CA GLU A 214 29.16 0.04 4.14
C GLU A 214 30.18 -1.10 4.05
N ASN A 215 29.99 -2.02 3.12
CA ASN A 215 30.90 -3.18 2.94
C ASN A 215 32.30 -2.76 2.50
N ARG A 216 32.42 -1.62 1.84
CA ARG A 216 33.73 -1.03 1.46
C ARG A 216 34.37 -0.20 2.58
N GLY A 217 33.69 -0.03 3.72
CA GLY A 217 34.17 0.83 4.80
C GLY A 217 34.14 2.33 4.47
N LEU A 218 33.46 2.74 3.39
CA LEU A 218 33.31 4.13 2.97
C LEU A 218 32.18 4.84 3.73
N LYS A 219 31.29 4.10 4.34
CA LYS A 219 30.19 4.57 5.16
C LYS A 219 30.04 3.66 6.38
N GLN A 220 29.81 4.24 7.54
CA GLN A 220 29.46 3.46 8.74
C GLN A 220 28.00 3.03 8.64
N SER A 221 27.71 1.79 9.06
CA SER A 221 26.33 1.32 9.18
C SER A 221 25.70 1.91 10.44
N THR A 222 24.68 2.74 10.23
CA THR A 222 24.01 3.49 11.29
C THR A 222 22.52 3.15 11.38
N GLY A 223 22.08 2.12 10.62
CA GLY A 223 20.72 1.58 10.70
C GLY A 223 19.68 2.35 9.86
N GLY A 224 20.08 3.36 9.08
CA GLY A 224 19.18 4.06 8.16
C GLY A 224 18.57 3.12 7.13
N LYS A 225 17.29 3.31 6.82
CA LYS A 225 16.50 2.45 5.93
C LYS A 225 16.11 3.19 4.65
N VAL A 226 15.87 2.41 3.61
CA VAL A 226 15.22 2.89 2.39
C VAL A 226 13.81 2.33 2.34
N TRP A 227 12.82 3.22 2.41
CA TRP A 227 11.40 2.91 2.35
C TRP A 227 10.87 3.17 0.96
N ALA A 228 10.04 2.29 0.44
CA ALA A 228 9.36 2.48 -0.84
C ALA A 228 7.86 2.23 -0.67
N PHE A 229 7.05 3.19 -1.12
CA PHE A 229 5.60 3.08 -1.15
C PHE A 229 5.15 2.83 -2.59
N MET A 230 4.46 1.73 -2.79
CA MET A 230 4.09 1.23 -4.11
C MET A 230 2.59 1.00 -4.18
N GLY A 231 2.02 1.27 -5.35
CA GLY A 231 0.65 0.88 -5.67
C GLY A 231 0.59 -0.54 -6.23
N ASP A 232 -0.58 -1.16 -6.14
CA ASP A 232 -0.86 -2.47 -6.72
C ASP A 232 -0.61 -2.50 -8.24
N GLY A 233 -1.17 -1.53 -8.98
CA GLY A 233 -0.95 -1.42 -10.42
C GLY A 233 0.51 -1.09 -10.79
N GLU A 234 1.23 -0.35 -9.94
CA GLU A 234 2.66 -0.09 -10.14
C GLU A 234 3.50 -1.37 -10.01
N MET A 235 3.03 -2.31 -9.20
CA MET A 235 3.70 -3.59 -9.01
C MET A 235 3.55 -4.54 -10.21
N ASP A 236 2.59 -4.31 -11.08
CA ASP A 236 2.42 -5.07 -12.34
C ASP A 236 3.37 -4.57 -13.45
N GLU A 237 4.03 -3.43 -13.26
CA GLU A 237 5.01 -2.93 -14.22
C GLU A 237 6.25 -3.84 -14.28
N PRO A 238 6.78 -4.11 -15.49
CA PRO A 238 7.93 -5.01 -15.66
C PRO A 238 9.15 -4.57 -14.86
N GLU A 239 9.38 -3.28 -14.72
CA GLU A 239 10.49 -2.71 -13.94
C GLU A 239 10.35 -3.02 -12.45
N ALA A 240 9.14 -2.96 -11.90
CA ALA A 240 8.87 -3.30 -10.51
C ALA A 240 9.07 -4.79 -10.26
N LEU A 241 8.48 -5.67 -11.07
CA LEU A 241 8.62 -7.12 -10.97
C LEU A 241 10.08 -7.56 -11.16
N GLY A 242 10.75 -7.02 -12.17
CA GLY A 242 12.16 -7.32 -12.44
C GLY A 242 13.07 -6.91 -11.27
N SER A 243 12.83 -5.76 -10.66
CA SER A 243 13.65 -5.27 -9.56
C SER A 243 13.51 -6.11 -8.29
N ILE A 244 12.31 -6.60 -7.99
CA ILE A 244 12.08 -7.51 -6.85
C ILE A 244 12.80 -8.83 -7.06
N THR A 245 12.74 -9.39 -8.27
CA THR A 245 13.45 -10.61 -8.62
C THR A 245 14.96 -10.45 -8.43
N VAL A 246 15.54 -9.35 -8.89
CA VAL A 246 16.96 -9.02 -8.70
C VAL A 246 17.30 -8.89 -7.21
N SER A 247 16.46 -8.23 -6.42
CA SER A 247 16.65 -8.08 -4.97
C SER A 247 16.69 -9.45 -4.29
N TYR A 248 15.74 -10.32 -4.60
CA TYR A 248 15.62 -11.65 -4.00
C TYR A 248 16.80 -12.56 -4.34
N THR A 249 17.23 -12.61 -5.60
CA THR A 249 18.34 -13.48 -6.05
C THR A 249 19.68 -13.07 -5.46
N HIS A 250 19.91 -11.77 -5.23
CA HIS A 250 21.16 -11.28 -4.66
C HIS A 250 21.20 -11.30 -3.12
N LEU A 251 20.05 -11.23 -2.44
CA LEU A 251 20.01 -11.36 -0.99
C LEU A 251 20.33 -12.78 -0.51
N ARG A 252 19.86 -13.81 -1.23
CA ARG A 252 20.17 -15.21 -0.90
C ARG A 252 21.60 -15.63 -1.21
N ALA A 253 22.29 -15.00 -2.14
CA ALA A 253 23.68 -15.32 -2.48
C ALA A 253 24.69 -14.94 -1.37
N HIS A 254 24.27 -14.24 -0.32
CA HIS A 254 25.11 -13.87 0.81
C HIS A 254 24.77 -14.61 2.11
N GLU A 255 23.80 -15.54 2.08
CA GLU A 255 23.43 -16.39 3.23
C GLU A 255 24.00 -17.81 3.12
N THR A 256 24.77 -18.11 2.07
CA THR A 256 25.55 -19.34 1.89
C THR A 256 27.03 -19.02 1.91
#